data_3449d68904306d08f1520a9727e98080
#
_entry.id   3449d68904306d08f1520a9727e98080
#
_cell.length_a   1.000
_cell.length_b   1.000
_cell.length_c   1.000
_cell.angle_alpha   90.00
_cell.angle_beta   90.00
_cell.angle_gamma   90.00
#
_symmetry.space_group_name_H-M   'P 1'
#
loop_
_entity.id
_entity.type
_entity.pdbx_description
1 polymer ?
#
loop_
_entity_poly.entity_id
_entity_poly.type
_entity_poly.pdbx_seq_one_letter_code
_entity_poly.pdbx_strand_id
1 'polypeptide(L)'
;MILKTFQNHSILGAIFFGIFVAPSFSDEKETKSKANSDVKKAFIDGTGQGWRELTGEDFVNVNCDPKTWTWDGGHASCTGNPVGVIRMKKPTKNFELVCEWMHKKHAGNSGIFAWASPASIEKLTAGKGRLPDGIEVQVLDLGYETNWEKNKGEPSDWFTSHGDVFPTGPAKMKPFPPVAPNGKRSFPTKRLTRGINEWNHYYIRAINGEVRLWVNGEEVSGGTNCEPAEGYLCLESEGSPIEFKNIRLRILP
;
A
#
# COMPACT_ATOMS: atom_id res chain seq x y z
N MET A 1 -19.17 -3.44 -69.65
CA MET A 1 -20.29 -3.86 -70.47
C MET A 1 -21.35 -4.33 -69.51
N ILE A 2 -22.39 -3.64 -69.20
CA ILE A 2 -23.50 -2.95 -69.83
C ILE A 2 -24.03 -1.84 -68.92
N LEU A 3 -24.15 -0.64 -69.47
CA LEU A 3 -24.94 0.50 -68.96
C LEU A 3 -26.44 0.21 -69.09
N LYS A 4 -27.28 0.82 -68.23
CA LYS A 4 -28.60 1.44 -68.54
C LYS A 4 -29.06 2.20 -67.30
N THR A 5 -28.99 3.49 -67.28
CA THR A 5 -29.78 4.63 -67.83
C THR A 5 -31.24 4.75 -67.35
N PHE A 6 -31.48 5.89 -66.61
CA PHE A 6 -32.62 6.84 -66.60
C PHE A 6 -34.04 6.38 -66.28
N GLN A 7 -34.67 7.06 -65.30
CA GLN A 7 -35.70 8.07 -65.69
C GLN A 7 -36.14 8.93 -64.49
N ASN A 8 -36.13 10.24 -64.72
CA ASN A 8 -36.76 11.30 -63.92
C ASN A 8 -38.28 11.22 -64.03
N HIS A 9 -39.02 11.53 -62.94
CA HIS A 9 -40.35 12.14 -63.00
C HIS A 9 -40.47 13.21 -61.90
N SER A 10 -40.58 14.45 -62.36
CA SER A 10 -41.00 15.62 -61.60
C SER A 10 -42.53 15.61 -61.49
N ILE A 11 -43.08 15.81 -60.30
CA ILE A 11 -44.45 16.30 -60.11
C ILE A 11 -44.43 17.43 -59.09
N LEU A 12 -44.91 18.55 -59.56
CA LEU A 12 -45.23 19.82 -58.88
C LEU A 12 -46.50 19.60 -58.03
N GLY A 13 -46.56 20.23 -56.85
CA GLY A 13 -47.88 20.30 -56.18
C GLY A 13 -47.86 20.85 -54.76
N ALA A 14 -48.25 22.10 -54.66
CA ALA A 14 -48.99 22.78 -53.60
C ALA A 14 -48.33 23.05 -52.24
N ILE A 15 -48.09 24.32 -52.06
CA ILE A 15 -47.81 25.05 -50.82
C ILE A 15 -49.06 25.05 -49.93
N PHE A 16 -48.97 24.47 -48.72
CA PHE A 16 -49.88 24.77 -47.61
C PHE A 16 -49.07 25.40 -46.47
N PHE A 17 -49.32 26.71 -46.23
CA PHE A 17 -48.86 27.40 -45.02
C PHE A 17 -49.72 26.93 -43.85
N GLY A 18 -49.21 26.03 -43.04
CA GLY A 18 -49.70 25.71 -41.71
C GLY A 18 -48.82 26.37 -40.66
N ILE A 19 -49.38 27.38 -39.99
CA ILE A 19 -48.72 27.95 -38.79
C ILE A 19 -48.75 26.91 -37.69
N PHE A 20 -47.63 26.25 -37.46
CA PHE A 20 -47.45 25.40 -36.29
C PHE A 20 -46.86 26.28 -35.18
N VAL A 21 -47.68 26.58 -34.19
CA VAL A 21 -47.24 27.08 -32.89
C VAL A 21 -46.49 25.94 -32.19
N ALA A 22 -45.18 26.04 -32.09
CA ALA A 22 -44.40 25.13 -31.32
C ALA A 22 -44.66 25.39 -29.83
N PRO A 23 -44.89 24.33 -29.01
CA PRO A 23 -44.85 24.49 -27.57
C PRO A 23 -43.42 24.75 -27.13
N SER A 24 -43.23 25.82 -26.36
CA SER A 24 -42.01 26.10 -25.66
C SER A 24 -41.70 24.99 -24.69
N PHE A 25 -40.79 24.10 -25.04
CA PHE A 25 -40.15 23.24 -24.08
C PHE A 25 -39.27 24.12 -23.23
N SER A 26 -39.67 24.36 -22.00
CA SER A 26 -38.82 24.85 -20.95
C SER A 26 -37.65 23.88 -20.80
N ASP A 27 -36.42 24.37 -21.00
CA ASP A 27 -35.20 23.70 -20.62
C ASP A 27 -35.25 23.42 -19.10
N GLU A 28 -35.74 22.28 -18.71
CA GLU A 28 -35.39 21.67 -17.46
C GLU A 28 -33.91 21.33 -17.55
N LYS A 29 -33.08 22.25 -17.11
CA LYS A 29 -31.71 21.94 -16.73
C LYS A 29 -31.79 20.81 -15.70
N GLU A 30 -31.58 19.59 -16.16
CA GLU A 30 -31.14 18.48 -15.31
C GLU A 30 -29.91 18.97 -14.53
N THR A 31 -30.14 19.50 -13.35
CA THR A 31 -29.11 19.60 -12.31
C THR A 31 -28.80 18.16 -11.92
N LYS A 32 -27.91 17.53 -12.69
CA LYS A 32 -27.18 16.37 -12.20
C LYS A 32 -26.49 16.84 -10.91
N SER A 33 -27.12 16.51 -9.79
CA SER A 33 -26.51 16.53 -8.48
C SER A 33 -25.18 15.80 -8.65
N LYS A 34 -24.08 16.54 -8.71
CA LYS A 34 -22.76 15.99 -8.43
C LYS A 34 -22.87 15.44 -7.03
N ALA A 35 -23.12 14.14 -6.92
CA ALA A 35 -22.99 13.43 -5.68
C ALA A 35 -21.62 13.77 -5.15
N ASN A 36 -21.62 14.51 -4.06
CA ASN A 36 -20.43 15.03 -3.40
C ASN A 36 -19.59 13.83 -2.98
N SER A 37 -18.56 13.52 -3.76
CA SER A 37 -17.60 12.44 -3.47
C SER A 37 -16.58 12.85 -2.38
N ASP A 38 -16.83 13.92 -1.67
CA ASP A 38 -16.05 14.33 -0.50
C ASP A 38 -16.49 13.57 0.77
N VAL A 39 -16.51 12.24 0.68
CA VAL A 39 -16.35 11.44 1.89
C VAL A 39 -14.94 11.72 2.37
N LYS A 40 -14.81 12.56 3.41
CA LYS A 40 -13.52 12.76 4.10
C LYS A 40 -13.06 11.39 4.54
N LYS A 41 -12.04 10.85 3.86
CA LYS A 41 -11.42 9.59 4.23
C LYS A 41 -10.93 9.74 5.66
N ALA A 42 -11.23 8.77 6.51
CA ALA A 42 -10.74 8.78 7.88
C ALA A 42 -9.23 8.55 7.85
N PHE A 43 -8.46 9.63 7.96
CA PHE A 43 -7.02 9.59 8.01
C PHE A 43 -6.58 9.51 9.47
N ILE A 44 -6.00 8.35 9.85
CA ILE A 44 -5.47 8.16 11.19
C ILE A 44 -4.04 8.70 11.21
N ASP A 45 -3.80 9.79 11.93
CA ASP A 45 -2.52 10.47 12.00
C ASP A 45 -1.64 10.05 13.19
N GLY A 46 -2.15 9.15 14.04
CA GLY A 46 -1.45 8.68 15.23
C GLY A 46 -1.31 9.74 16.31
N THR A 47 -2.18 10.73 16.34
CA THR A 47 -2.29 11.71 17.42
C THR A 47 -3.41 11.35 18.41
N GLY A 48 -3.37 11.91 19.60
CA GLY A 48 -4.38 11.68 20.63
C GLY A 48 -3.95 10.69 21.71
N GLN A 49 -4.91 10.28 22.53
CA GLN A 49 -4.64 9.50 23.73
C GLN A 49 -4.05 8.11 23.40
N GLY A 50 -3.00 7.74 24.12
CA GLY A 50 -2.34 6.44 24.01
C GLY A 50 -1.33 6.32 22.86
N TRP A 51 -1.30 7.27 21.94
CA TRP A 51 -0.28 7.33 20.90
C TRP A 51 1.03 7.95 21.42
N ARG A 52 2.14 7.42 20.99
CA ARG A 52 3.46 7.99 21.21
C ARG A 52 4.32 7.93 19.96
N GLU A 53 5.18 8.89 19.76
CA GLU A 53 6.18 8.86 18.71
C GLU A 53 7.30 7.88 19.06
N LEU A 54 7.81 7.18 18.05
CA LEU A 54 8.99 6.33 18.14
C LEU A 54 10.19 7.07 17.59
N THR A 55 11.31 6.90 18.27
CA THR A 55 12.63 7.47 17.90
C THR A 55 13.67 6.36 17.80
N GLY A 56 14.89 6.68 17.43
CA GLY A 56 15.99 5.72 17.43
C GLY A 56 16.22 5.02 18.77
N GLU A 57 15.82 5.66 19.87
CA GLU A 57 15.92 5.06 21.21
C GLU A 57 14.95 3.89 21.44
N ASP A 58 13.89 3.78 20.64
CA ASP A 58 12.93 2.68 20.73
C ASP A 58 13.39 1.41 20.02
N PHE A 59 14.38 1.54 19.14
CA PHE A 59 14.84 0.44 18.30
C PHE A 59 16.21 -0.12 18.74
N VAL A 60 16.43 -1.36 18.33
CA VAL A 60 17.70 -2.08 18.47
C VAL A 60 18.10 -2.61 17.12
N ASN A 61 19.35 -2.40 16.74
CA ASN A 61 19.92 -3.02 15.54
C ASN A 61 20.02 -4.55 15.77
N VAL A 62 19.56 -5.32 14.78
CA VAL A 62 19.62 -6.79 14.81
C VAL A 62 20.83 -7.29 14.02
N ASN A 63 20.90 -6.96 12.74
CA ASN A 63 21.91 -7.47 11.82
C ASN A 63 22.28 -6.50 10.69
N CYS A 64 22.06 -5.21 10.91
CA CYS A 64 22.55 -4.15 10.03
C CYS A 64 23.91 -3.62 10.50
N ASP A 65 24.62 -2.90 9.64
CA ASP A 65 25.78 -2.12 10.07
C ASP A 65 25.35 -0.93 10.93
N PRO A 66 26.20 -0.43 11.83
CA PRO A 66 25.88 0.71 12.68
C PRO A 66 25.49 1.99 11.92
N LYS A 67 25.90 2.12 10.66
CA LYS A 67 25.61 3.28 9.80
C LYS A 67 24.43 3.06 8.85
N THR A 68 23.79 1.88 8.87
CA THR A 68 22.67 1.58 7.99
C THR A 68 21.47 2.44 8.31
N TRP A 69 21.23 2.69 9.60
CA TRP A 69 20.15 3.53 10.09
C TRP A 69 20.70 4.74 10.83
N THR A 70 20.20 5.91 10.50
CA THR A 70 20.47 7.17 11.20
C THR A 70 19.15 7.82 11.57
N TRP A 71 19.15 8.54 12.70
CA TRP A 71 17.95 9.15 13.25
C TRP A 71 18.19 10.63 13.55
N ASP A 72 17.17 11.44 13.23
CA ASP A 72 17.04 12.83 13.66
C ASP A 72 15.64 12.97 14.29
N GLY A 73 15.60 12.93 15.64
CA GLY A 73 14.34 12.81 16.37
C GLY A 73 13.52 11.60 15.93
N GLY A 74 12.31 11.82 15.46
CA GLY A 74 11.41 10.79 14.92
C GLY A 74 11.59 10.49 13.42
N HIS A 75 12.62 11.03 12.78
CA HIS A 75 12.92 10.80 11.37
C HIS A 75 14.07 9.78 11.25
N ALA A 76 13.81 8.66 10.60
CA ALA A 76 14.77 7.61 10.31
C ALA A 76 15.18 7.64 8.84
N SER A 77 16.49 7.60 8.59
CA SER A 77 17.04 7.40 7.24
C SER A 77 17.79 6.08 7.20
N CYS A 78 17.47 5.26 6.19
CA CYS A 78 18.09 3.96 5.96
C CYS A 78 18.84 3.96 4.63
N THR A 79 20.07 3.42 4.62
CA THR A 79 20.86 3.28 3.39
C THR A 79 20.41 2.11 2.52
N GLY A 80 19.66 1.15 3.08
CA GLY A 80 19.28 -0.10 2.43
C GLY A 80 20.37 -1.18 2.47
N ASN A 81 21.56 -0.92 3.02
CA ASN A 81 22.67 -1.87 3.04
C ASN A 81 23.40 -1.89 4.40
N PRO A 82 23.74 -3.10 4.87
CA PRO A 82 23.35 -4.41 4.37
C PRO A 82 21.85 -4.68 4.53
N VAL A 83 21.36 -5.75 3.87
CA VAL A 83 19.99 -6.26 4.12
C VAL A 83 19.92 -6.78 5.55
N GLY A 84 18.93 -6.31 6.27
CA GLY A 84 18.72 -6.63 7.68
C GLY A 84 17.57 -5.82 8.28
N VAL A 85 17.44 -5.85 9.58
CA VAL A 85 16.38 -5.15 10.30
C VAL A 85 16.88 -4.43 11.56
N ILE A 86 16.16 -3.38 11.91
CA ILE A 86 16.07 -2.89 13.29
C ILE A 86 14.72 -3.34 13.87
N ARG A 87 14.66 -3.60 15.17
CA ARG A 87 13.45 -4.01 15.88
C ARG A 87 13.16 -3.13 17.08
N MET A 88 11.90 -3.02 17.45
CA MET A 88 11.55 -2.44 18.75
C MET A 88 12.22 -3.20 19.90
N LYS A 89 12.53 -2.47 20.99
CA LYS A 89 13.15 -3.05 22.20
C LYS A 89 12.30 -4.16 22.83
N LYS A 90 10.96 -4.02 22.76
CA LYS A 90 10.01 -4.99 23.34
C LYS A 90 9.10 -5.55 22.25
N PRO A 91 8.73 -6.83 22.35
CA PRO A 91 7.69 -7.39 21.49
C PRO A 91 6.34 -6.73 21.80
N THR A 92 5.43 -6.78 20.82
CA THR A 92 4.08 -6.25 20.91
C THR A 92 3.07 -7.31 20.47
N LYS A 93 1.89 -7.29 21.08
CA LYS A 93 0.78 -8.17 20.71
C LYS A 93 -0.29 -7.38 19.96
N ASN A 94 -1.00 -6.52 20.69
CA ASN A 94 -2.04 -5.68 20.13
C ASN A 94 -1.55 -4.25 20.01
N PHE A 95 -1.56 -3.70 18.80
CA PHE A 95 -1.11 -2.32 18.58
C PHE A 95 -1.70 -1.72 17.31
N GLU A 96 -1.59 -0.41 17.25
CA GLU A 96 -1.77 0.37 16.04
C GLU A 96 -0.48 1.16 15.77
N LEU A 97 -0.11 1.22 14.51
CA LEU A 97 1.07 1.93 14.03
C LEU A 97 0.67 2.89 12.92
N VAL A 98 1.15 4.11 13.01
CA VAL A 98 1.18 5.07 11.90
C VAL A 98 2.63 5.32 11.53
N CYS A 99 2.94 5.36 10.25
CA CYS A 99 4.21 5.87 9.76
C CYS A 99 4.06 6.46 8.36
N GLU A 100 4.95 7.40 8.05
CA GLU A 100 5.16 7.83 6.68
C GLU A 100 6.49 7.29 6.19
N TRP A 101 6.53 6.88 4.90
CA TRP A 101 7.75 6.37 4.28
C TRP A 101 7.93 6.94 2.87
N MET A 102 9.18 7.00 2.42
CA MET A 102 9.54 7.55 1.13
C MET A 102 10.80 6.88 0.57
N HIS A 103 10.68 6.15 -0.52
CA HIS A 103 11.85 5.63 -1.24
C HIS A 103 12.61 6.76 -1.93
N LYS A 104 13.93 6.68 -1.86
CA LYS A 104 14.87 7.65 -2.49
C LYS A 104 15.41 7.16 -3.82
N LYS A 105 15.10 5.93 -4.21
CA LYS A 105 15.59 5.28 -5.43
C LYS A 105 14.47 4.52 -6.10
N HIS A 106 14.44 4.58 -7.43
CA HIS A 106 13.53 3.79 -8.27
C HIS A 106 13.66 2.30 -7.99
N ALA A 107 12.54 1.60 -7.97
CA ALA A 107 12.44 0.18 -7.65
C ALA A 107 13.02 -0.18 -6.28
N GLY A 108 12.81 0.71 -5.28
CA GLY A 108 13.23 0.48 -3.91
C GLY A 108 12.41 -0.60 -3.22
N ASN A 109 13.06 -1.34 -2.32
CA ASN A 109 12.44 -2.35 -1.47
C ASN A 109 12.73 -2.08 0.00
N SER A 110 11.73 -2.31 0.83
CA SER A 110 11.72 -2.30 2.29
C SER A 110 10.45 -2.99 2.78
N GLY A 111 10.33 -3.17 4.10
CA GLY A 111 9.16 -3.77 4.73
C GLY A 111 9.00 -3.34 6.19
N ILE A 112 7.81 -3.59 6.72
CA ILE A 112 7.50 -3.43 8.13
C ILE A 112 6.98 -4.76 8.65
N PHE A 113 7.71 -5.42 9.57
CA PHE A 113 7.15 -6.57 10.26
C PHE A 113 6.23 -6.10 11.39
N ALA A 114 4.98 -6.50 11.33
CA ALA A 114 4.05 -6.29 12.44
C ALA A 114 4.41 -7.21 13.64
N TRP A 115 4.69 -8.48 13.34
CA TRP A 115 5.07 -9.50 14.32
C TRP A 115 6.22 -10.37 13.79
N ALA A 116 7.46 -9.89 13.92
CA ALA A 116 8.63 -10.72 13.69
C ALA A 116 8.81 -11.70 14.85
N SER A 117 8.97 -12.98 14.53
CA SER A 117 9.14 -14.05 15.51
C SER A 117 10.39 -13.83 16.37
N PRO A 118 10.31 -13.90 17.72
CA PRO A 118 11.49 -13.78 18.58
C PRO A 118 12.59 -14.78 18.22
N ALA A 119 12.24 -16.02 17.91
CA ALA A 119 13.19 -17.06 17.53
C ALA A 119 13.94 -16.73 16.22
N SER A 120 13.28 -16.09 15.26
CA SER A 120 13.95 -15.63 14.03
C SER A 120 14.87 -14.45 14.30
N ILE A 121 14.48 -13.53 15.16
CA ILE A 121 15.34 -12.41 15.59
C ILE A 121 16.62 -12.92 16.27
N GLU A 122 16.52 -13.93 17.14
CA GLU A 122 17.69 -14.57 17.75
C GLU A 122 18.63 -15.18 16.71
N LYS A 123 18.08 -15.87 15.68
CA LYS A 123 18.88 -16.40 14.57
C LYS A 123 19.61 -15.30 13.81
N LEU A 124 18.93 -14.20 13.50
CA LEU A 124 19.53 -13.06 12.80
C LEU A 124 20.64 -12.42 13.64
N THR A 125 20.43 -12.23 14.94
CA THR A 125 21.45 -11.71 15.87
C THR A 125 22.66 -12.62 15.94
N ALA A 126 22.47 -13.93 15.76
CA ALA A 126 23.56 -14.92 15.66
C ALA A 126 24.19 -15.02 14.26
N GLY A 127 23.89 -14.09 13.35
CA GLY A 127 24.41 -14.05 11.98
C GLY A 127 23.80 -15.06 11.02
N LYS A 128 22.63 -15.62 11.34
CA LYS A 128 21.96 -16.63 10.50
C LYS A 128 20.73 -16.05 9.81
N GLY A 129 20.81 -15.86 8.50
CA GLY A 129 19.75 -15.28 7.68
C GLY A 129 19.90 -13.77 7.48
N ARG A 130 18.94 -13.16 6.82
CA ARG A 130 18.95 -11.73 6.50
C ARG A 130 17.72 -11.00 7.01
N LEU A 131 16.54 -11.59 6.85
CA LEU A 131 15.25 -11.03 7.25
C LEU A 131 14.53 -12.00 8.20
N PRO A 132 13.65 -11.52 9.07
CA PRO A 132 12.97 -12.36 10.04
C PRO A 132 11.81 -13.17 9.43
N ASP A 133 11.38 -14.19 10.14
CA ASP A 133 10.11 -14.87 9.92
C ASP A 133 9.01 -14.09 10.68
N GLY A 134 7.86 -13.85 10.03
CA GLY A 134 6.77 -13.11 10.69
C GLY A 134 5.68 -12.67 9.72
N ILE A 135 4.92 -11.66 10.12
CA ILE A 135 3.90 -11.02 9.27
C ILE A 135 4.45 -9.69 8.79
N GLU A 136 4.61 -9.59 7.49
CA GLU A 136 5.19 -8.44 6.81
C GLU A 136 4.14 -7.61 6.09
N VAL A 137 4.29 -6.31 6.18
CA VAL A 137 3.61 -5.28 5.40
C VAL A 137 4.63 -4.72 4.42
N GLN A 138 4.38 -4.95 3.13
CA GLN A 138 5.31 -4.57 2.05
C GLN A 138 5.43 -3.07 1.90
N VAL A 139 6.65 -2.61 1.66
CA VAL A 139 7.00 -1.20 1.36
C VAL A 139 7.84 -1.17 0.07
N LEU A 140 7.17 -1.08 -1.07
CA LEU A 140 7.82 -1.03 -2.39
C LEU A 140 7.61 0.31 -3.09
N ASP A 141 8.64 0.77 -3.83
CA ASP A 141 8.46 1.82 -4.82
C ASP A 141 7.65 1.32 -6.02
N LEU A 142 6.87 2.22 -6.63
CA LEU A 142 6.02 1.90 -7.78
C LEU A 142 6.77 1.23 -8.94
N GLY A 143 8.02 1.61 -9.15
CA GLY A 143 8.83 1.05 -10.21
C GLY A 143 9.28 -0.40 -9.99
N TYR A 144 9.01 -0.99 -8.81
CA TYR A 144 9.53 -2.32 -8.48
C TYR A 144 8.93 -3.42 -9.35
N GLU A 145 7.61 -3.39 -9.62
CA GLU A 145 6.94 -4.35 -10.50
C GLU A 145 7.57 -4.36 -11.90
N THR A 146 7.63 -3.19 -12.55
CA THR A 146 8.20 -3.07 -13.90
C THR A 146 9.69 -3.37 -13.96
N ASN A 147 10.44 -3.03 -12.91
CA ASN A 147 11.85 -3.37 -12.80
C ASN A 147 12.08 -4.88 -12.64
N TRP A 148 11.21 -5.55 -11.88
CA TRP A 148 11.21 -7.01 -11.76
C TRP A 148 10.98 -7.66 -13.11
N GLU A 149 9.91 -7.31 -13.81
CA GLU A 149 9.56 -7.86 -15.13
C GLU A 149 10.68 -7.67 -16.15
N LYS A 150 11.27 -6.47 -16.18
CA LYS A 150 12.40 -6.16 -17.06
C LYS A 150 13.64 -7.00 -16.76
N ASN A 151 13.97 -7.18 -15.47
CA ASN A 151 15.22 -7.82 -15.07
C ASN A 151 15.12 -9.35 -14.98
N LYS A 152 13.94 -9.88 -14.70
CA LYS A 152 13.69 -11.32 -14.55
C LYS A 152 13.09 -11.95 -15.80
N GLY A 153 12.41 -11.16 -16.65
CA GLY A 153 11.66 -11.67 -17.80
C GLY A 153 10.41 -12.45 -17.40
N GLU A 154 9.94 -12.25 -16.16
CA GLU A 154 8.80 -12.94 -15.57
C GLU A 154 7.76 -11.93 -15.08
N PRO A 155 6.45 -12.25 -15.12
CA PRO A 155 5.42 -11.38 -14.58
C PRO A 155 5.59 -11.09 -13.09
N SER A 156 5.17 -9.90 -12.67
CA SER A 156 5.07 -9.51 -11.25
C SER A 156 3.72 -9.88 -10.64
N ASP A 157 3.10 -10.97 -11.09
CA ASP A 157 1.74 -11.38 -10.73
C ASP A 157 1.58 -11.94 -9.32
N TRP A 158 2.68 -12.21 -8.62
CA TRP A 158 2.69 -12.76 -7.26
C TRP A 158 2.91 -11.73 -6.14
N PHE A 159 3.18 -10.47 -6.49
CA PHE A 159 3.32 -9.33 -5.58
C PHE A 159 2.87 -8.02 -6.24
N THR A 160 2.61 -6.98 -5.42
CA THR A 160 2.34 -5.62 -5.89
C THR A 160 3.16 -4.58 -5.13
N SER A 161 3.28 -3.39 -5.69
CA SER A 161 3.94 -2.23 -5.04
C SER A 161 2.97 -1.37 -4.22
N HIS A 162 1.83 -1.90 -3.79
CA HIS A 162 0.78 -1.08 -3.20
C HIS A 162 0.35 -1.47 -1.79
N GLY A 163 1.23 -2.17 -1.07
CA GLY A 163 0.99 -2.54 0.32
C GLY A 163 0.40 -3.93 0.47
N ASP A 164 1.05 -4.94 -0.07
CA ASP A 164 0.71 -6.33 0.22
C ASP A 164 0.94 -6.65 1.70
N VAL A 165 0.15 -7.58 2.25
CA VAL A 165 0.39 -8.16 3.57
C VAL A 165 0.55 -9.67 3.45
N PHE A 166 1.60 -10.25 4.04
CA PHE A 166 1.92 -11.66 3.86
C PHE A 166 2.77 -12.25 4.98
N PRO A 167 2.71 -13.57 5.17
CA PRO A 167 3.59 -14.29 6.08
C PRO A 167 4.94 -14.60 5.40
N THR A 168 6.03 -14.51 6.16
CA THR A 168 7.37 -14.91 5.74
C THR A 168 7.86 -16.13 6.50
N GLY A 169 8.69 -16.96 5.86
CA GLY A 169 9.21 -18.19 6.46
C GLY A 169 8.10 -19.17 6.87
N PRO A 170 8.14 -19.72 8.10
CA PRO A 170 7.12 -20.63 8.61
C PRO A 170 5.86 -19.93 9.14
N ALA A 171 5.81 -18.59 9.15
CA ALA A 171 4.65 -17.84 9.60
C ALA A 171 3.41 -18.17 8.75
N LYS A 172 2.23 -17.98 9.32
CA LYS A 172 0.95 -18.25 8.66
C LYS A 172 0.01 -17.07 8.77
N MET A 173 -0.86 -16.95 7.79
CA MET A 173 -1.93 -15.95 7.76
C MET A 173 -3.01 -16.43 6.79
N LYS A 174 -4.28 -16.15 7.09
CA LYS A 174 -5.36 -16.24 6.12
C LYS A 174 -5.52 -14.85 5.47
N PRO A 175 -5.04 -14.65 4.23
CA PRO A 175 -5.05 -13.33 3.59
C PRO A 175 -6.46 -12.87 3.26
N PHE A 176 -6.68 -11.54 3.31
CA PHE A 176 -7.90 -10.93 2.76
C PHE A 176 -7.82 -10.87 1.23
N PRO A 177 -8.97 -11.02 0.55
CA PRO A 177 -9.01 -10.87 -0.90
C PRO A 177 -8.82 -9.38 -1.33
N PRO A 178 -8.27 -9.14 -2.54
CA PRO A 178 -7.78 -10.14 -3.49
C PRO A 178 -6.50 -10.83 -2.99
N VAL A 179 -6.30 -12.07 -3.45
CA VAL A 179 -5.19 -12.92 -2.98
C VAL A 179 -4.26 -13.23 -4.15
N ALA A 180 -2.95 -13.21 -3.89
CA ALA A 180 -1.95 -13.63 -4.86
C ALA A 180 -2.20 -15.06 -5.38
N PRO A 181 -1.76 -15.43 -6.58
CA PRO A 181 -1.98 -16.75 -7.17
C PRO A 181 -1.53 -17.93 -6.28
N ASN A 182 -0.49 -17.72 -5.46
CA ASN A 182 0.01 -18.74 -4.52
C ASN A 182 -0.82 -18.87 -3.22
N GLY A 183 -1.87 -18.06 -3.04
CA GLY A 183 -2.76 -18.10 -1.90
C GLY A 183 -2.21 -17.53 -0.59
N LYS A 184 -1.00 -16.98 -0.57
CA LYS A 184 -0.32 -16.59 0.68
C LYS A 184 -0.34 -15.09 0.99
N ARG A 185 -0.53 -14.24 -0.02
CA ARG A 185 -0.39 -12.79 0.06
C ARG A 185 -1.73 -12.11 -0.16
N SER A 186 -2.10 -11.19 0.72
CA SER A 186 -3.22 -10.27 0.50
C SER A 186 -2.74 -9.14 -0.39
N PHE A 187 -3.35 -8.99 -1.55
CA PHE A 187 -3.12 -7.88 -2.44
C PHE A 187 -3.99 -6.68 -2.05
N PRO A 188 -3.55 -5.46 -2.33
CA PRO A 188 -4.34 -4.28 -2.09
C PRO A 188 -5.56 -4.22 -3.03
N THR A 189 -6.70 -3.83 -2.47
CA THR A 189 -7.94 -3.59 -3.23
C THR A 189 -7.87 -2.35 -4.12
N LYS A 190 -6.88 -1.46 -3.84
CA LYS A 190 -6.63 -0.22 -4.58
C LYS A 190 -5.13 0.05 -4.68
N ARG A 191 -4.74 0.64 -5.78
CA ARG A 191 -3.35 1.02 -6.08
C ARG A 191 -3.12 2.47 -5.67
N LEU A 192 -2.70 2.71 -4.41
CA LEU A 192 -2.63 4.04 -3.79
C LEU A 192 -1.22 4.53 -3.48
N THR A 193 -0.20 3.69 -3.60
CA THR A 193 1.20 4.05 -3.34
C THR A 193 1.65 5.15 -4.31
N ARG A 194 2.37 6.13 -3.78
CA ARG A 194 3.03 7.21 -4.53
C ARG A 194 4.45 6.82 -4.88
N GLY A 195 5.03 7.50 -5.87
CA GLY A 195 6.36 7.20 -6.39
C GLY A 195 7.52 7.67 -5.51
N ILE A 196 8.74 7.56 -6.07
CA ILE A 196 9.96 8.00 -5.38
C ILE A 196 9.91 9.49 -5.03
N ASN A 197 10.54 9.83 -3.89
CA ASN A 197 10.56 11.18 -3.32
C ASN A 197 9.18 11.72 -2.94
N GLU A 198 8.16 10.87 -2.86
CA GLU A 198 6.83 11.22 -2.35
C GLU A 198 6.54 10.45 -1.07
N TRP A 199 6.00 11.14 -0.07
CA TRP A 199 5.62 10.52 1.20
C TRP A 199 4.35 9.68 1.04
N ASN A 200 4.42 8.42 1.48
CA ASN A 200 3.29 7.53 1.64
C ASN A 200 2.95 7.41 3.11
N HIS A 201 1.67 7.35 3.42
CA HIS A 201 1.18 7.18 4.77
C HIS A 201 0.63 5.76 4.93
N TYR A 202 1.15 5.03 5.92
CA TYR A 202 0.62 3.75 6.37
C TYR A 202 -0.02 3.89 7.75
N TYR A 203 -1.21 3.29 7.89
CA TYR A 203 -1.80 2.95 9.17
C TYR A 203 -1.96 1.44 9.23
N ILE A 204 -1.36 0.81 10.23
CA ILE A 204 -1.37 -0.63 10.45
C ILE A 204 -2.08 -0.89 11.76
N ARG A 205 -3.05 -1.78 11.73
CA ARG A 205 -3.76 -2.28 12.91
C ARG A 205 -3.47 -3.76 13.06
N ALA A 206 -2.84 -4.14 14.16
CA ALA A 206 -2.41 -5.51 14.47
C ALA A 206 -3.02 -5.91 15.82
N ILE A 207 -4.13 -6.66 15.80
CA ILE A 207 -4.95 -6.96 16.98
C ILE A 207 -5.46 -8.40 16.90
N ASN A 208 -5.23 -9.18 17.97
CA ASN A 208 -5.76 -10.55 18.12
C ASN A 208 -5.50 -11.46 16.90
N GLY A 209 -4.29 -11.38 16.33
CA GLY A 209 -3.92 -12.18 15.16
C GLY A 209 -4.55 -11.72 13.84
N GLU A 210 -5.08 -10.51 13.79
CA GLU A 210 -5.52 -9.83 12.57
C GLU A 210 -4.60 -8.65 12.28
N VAL A 211 -4.13 -8.53 11.03
CA VAL A 211 -3.42 -7.36 10.52
C VAL A 211 -4.24 -6.72 9.42
N ARG A 212 -4.42 -5.41 9.49
CA ARG A 212 -5.03 -4.57 8.45
C ARG A 212 -4.11 -3.42 8.11
N LEU A 213 -4.06 -3.08 6.82
CA LEU A 213 -3.27 -1.98 6.28
C LEU A 213 -4.15 -0.95 5.59
N TRP A 214 -3.94 0.32 5.95
CA TRP A 214 -4.43 1.49 5.21
C TRP A 214 -3.25 2.17 4.52
N VAL A 215 -3.39 2.43 3.24
CA VAL A 215 -2.42 3.18 2.43
C VAL A 215 -3.04 4.51 2.02
N ASN A 216 -2.38 5.61 2.39
CA ASN A 216 -2.83 6.97 2.06
C ASN A 216 -4.30 7.23 2.42
N GLY A 217 -4.74 6.69 3.57
CA GLY A 217 -6.07 6.91 4.16
C GLY A 217 -7.15 5.90 3.75
N GLU A 218 -6.86 4.86 2.97
CA GLU A 218 -7.82 3.82 2.60
C GLU A 218 -7.33 2.42 2.97
N GLU A 219 -8.23 1.60 3.54
CA GLU A 219 -7.94 0.19 3.81
C GLU A 219 -7.77 -0.58 2.50
N VAL A 220 -6.68 -1.31 2.38
CA VAL A 220 -6.34 -1.98 1.13
C VAL A 220 -6.08 -3.48 1.26
N SER A 221 -5.47 -3.95 2.32
CA SER A 221 -5.01 -5.33 2.47
C SER A 221 -4.95 -5.77 3.93
N GLY A 222 -4.69 -7.06 4.17
CA GLY A 222 -4.56 -7.60 5.51
C GLY A 222 -4.81 -9.09 5.58
N GLY A 223 -4.98 -9.61 6.79
CA GLY A 223 -5.31 -11.02 7.01
C GLY A 223 -5.59 -11.34 8.46
N THR A 224 -6.11 -12.54 8.68
CA THR A 224 -6.44 -13.08 10.00
C THR A 224 -5.70 -14.39 10.26
N ASN A 225 -5.88 -14.92 11.48
CA ASN A 225 -5.22 -16.14 11.91
C ASN A 225 -3.71 -16.09 11.73
N CYS A 226 -3.14 -14.92 12.04
CA CYS A 226 -1.70 -14.74 11.99
C CYS A 226 -0.99 -15.56 13.06
N GLU A 227 0.03 -16.29 12.64
CA GLU A 227 0.98 -17.02 13.49
C GLU A 227 2.40 -16.62 13.04
N PRO A 228 3.16 -15.86 13.86
CA PRO A 228 2.83 -15.38 15.20
C PRO A 228 1.80 -14.26 15.22
N ALA A 229 1.07 -14.12 16.36
CA ALA A 229 0.16 -13.01 16.70
C ALA A 229 0.73 -12.11 17.81
N GLU A 230 2.03 -12.23 18.05
CA GLU A 230 2.84 -11.45 18.97
C GLU A 230 4.29 -11.54 18.51
N GLY A 231 5.04 -10.44 18.55
CA GLY A 231 6.42 -10.42 18.13
C GLY A 231 7.00 -9.01 18.08
N TYR A 232 8.13 -8.85 17.42
CA TYR A 232 8.77 -7.56 17.31
C TYR A 232 8.25 -6.78 16.09
N LEU A 233 7.93 -5.52 16.31
CA LEU A 233 7.83 -4.56 15.22
C LEU A 233 9.23 -4.31 14.67
N CYS A 234 9.43 -4.52 13.35
CA CYS A 234 10.72 -4.28 12.70
C CYS A 234 10.56 -3.36 11.49
N LEU A 235 11.63 -2.61 11.19
CA LEU A 235 11.80 -1.89 9.93
C LEU A 235 12.96 -2.52 9.16
N GLU A 236 12.76 -2.68 7.84
CA GLU A 236 13.73 -3.33 6.98
C GLU A 236 14.67 -2.37 6.27
N SER A 237 15.93 -2.80 6.19
CA SER A 237 16.93 -2.36 5.23
C SER A 237 17.01 -3.39 4.12
N GLU A 238 16.55 -3.08 2.89
CA GLU A 238 16.49 -4.07 1.82
C GLU A 238 16.92 -3.53 0.45
N GLY A 239 18.19 -3.16 0.37
CA GLY A 239 18.88 -2.87 -0.90
C GLY A 239 18.61 -1.47 -1.49
N SER A 240 17.83 -0.63 -0.82
CA SER A 240 17.48 0.70 -1.34
C SER A 240 17.38 1.76 -0.23
N PRO A 241 17.84 2.99 -0.49
CA PRO A 241 17.67 4.09 0.46
C PRO A 241 16.19 4.42 0.65
N ILE A 242 15.78 4.52 1.92
CA ILE A 242 14.41 4.86 2.31
C ILE A 242 14.41 5.74 3.55
N GLU A 243 13.44 6.59 3.68
CA GLU A 243 13.19 7.41 4.85
C GLU A 243 11.85 7.06 5.48
N PHE A 244 11.80 7.10 6.82
CA PHE A 244 10.59 6.98 7.62
C PHE A 244 10.47 8.17 8.56
N LYS A 245 9.25 8.65 8.78
CA LYS A 245 8.95 9.70 9.76
C LYS A 245 7.57 9.51 10.36
N ASN A 246 7.25 10.33 11.36
CA ASN A 246 5.95 10.27 12.04
C ASN A 246 5.58 8.83 12.45
N ILE A 247 6.60 8.07 12.90
CA ILE A 247 6.40 6.70 13.36
C ILE A 247 5.76 6.78 14.74
N ARG A 248 4.47 6.48 14.83
CA ARG A 248 3.69 6.58 16.05
C ARG A 248 3.00 5.27 16.36
N LEU A 249 3.07 4.88 17.62
CA LEU A 249 2.56 3.60 18.10
C LEU A 249 1.56 3.82 19.24
N ARG A 250 0.49 3.04 19.19
CA ARG A 250 -0.45 2.87 20.31
C ARG A 250 -0.53 1.39 20.68
N ILE A 251 -0.13 1.04 21.90
CA ILE A 251 -0.28 -0.30 22.45
C ILE A 251 -1.72 -0.45 22.98
N LEU A 252 -2.31 -1.59 22.68
CA LEU A 252 -3.66 -1.96 23.08
C LEU A 252 -3.63 -3.14 24.06
N PRO A 253 -4.66 -3.29 24.92
CA PRO A 253 -4.79 -4.41 25.84
C PRO A 253 -4.76 -5.80 25.17
#